data_d2da146f21a9dd8c83133972538c202f
#
_entry.id   d2da146f21a9dd8c83133972538c202f
#
_cell.length_a   1.000
_cell.length_b   1.000
_cell.length_c   1.000
_cell.angle_alpha   90.00
_cell.angle_beta   90.00
_cell.angle_gamma   90.00
#
_symmetry.space_group_name_H-M   'P 1'
#
loop_
_entity.id
_entity.type
_entity.pdbx_description
1 polymer ?
#
loop_
_entity_poly.entity_id
_entity_poly.type
_entity_poly.pdbx_seq_one_letter_code
_entity_poly.pdbx_strand_id
1 'polypeptide(L)'
;MDSKPNRRDGITLQLGRMEVTKIGVPRFSPHDLYHTIMSLSWPQFFGGAVVVYLFGNLVFATLYWLGDHAIAHASSFSDCFFFSVETLATVGYGNMSPATFYGHCVATAEIITGMLSLAVTTSLVFARFSKPTARILFSRVAVITPYDGVPTLMLRVANQRHSYILESTASVVLIRDEDTSEGHSLTRFYDLRLERARSPLFALSWTIMHRVDETSPLFGVTLQDMVKGDMRLAVTLAGVDEVFAAGITARHTYTHEDVVFDRRFVDIFFDGDHPRHTYVCLLYTSPSPRD
;
A
#
# COMPACT_ATOMS: atom_id res chain seq x y z
N MET A 1 35.76 -13.83 14.27
CA MET A 1 35.79 -13.90 12.79
C MET A 1 34.39 -13.58 12.31
N ASP A 2 34.06 -12.26 12.30
CA ASP A 2 32.73 -11.78 11.90
C ASP A 2 32.66 -11.62 10.38
N SER A 3 32.01 -12.53 9.72
CA SER A 3 31.70 -12.40 8.29
C SER A 3 30.64 -11.31 8.12
N LYS A 4 31.03 -10.16 7.58
CA LYS A 4 30.06 -9.12 7.16
C LYS A 4 29.03 -9.73 6.22
N PRO A 5 27.73 -9.59 6.49
CA PRO A 5 26.69 -10.11 5.61
C PRO A 5 26.79 -9.45 4.23
N ASN A 6 26.70 -10.31 3.20
CA ASN A 6 26.83 -9.89 1.80
C ASN A 6 25.66 -8.97 1.43
N ARG A 7 25.96 -7.72 1.06
CA ARG A 7 25.00 -6.64 0.76
C ARG A 7 24.04 -6.93 -0.42
N ARG A 8 24.22 -8.04 -1.14
CA ARG A 8 23.48 -8.33 -2.38
C ARG A 8 22.10 -8.97 -2.22
N ASP A 9 21.72 -9.38 -1.01
CA ASP A 9 20.47 -10.13 -0.78
C ASP A 9 19.43 -9.39 0.10
N GLY A 10 19.42 -8.07 0.08
CA GLY A 10 18.49 -7.24 0.86
C GLY A 10 17.23 -6.85 0.09
N ILE A 11 16.09 -6.79 0.80
CA ILE A 11 14.87 -6.14 0.32
C ILE A 11 14.96 -4.67 0.70
N THR A 12 15.00 -3.78 -0.28
CA THR A 12 15.02 -2.35 -0.05
C THR A 12 13.62 -1.82 0.14
N LEU A 13 13.38 -1.15 1.27
CA LEU A 13 12.14 -0.47 1.59
C LEU A 13 12.39 1.04 1.56
N GLN A 14 11.54 1.78 0.84
CA GLN A 14 11.49 3.23 0.95
C GLN A 14 10.59 3.63 2.11
N LEU A 15 11.18 4.19 3.16
CA LEU A 15 10.46 4.87 4.25
C LEU A 15 10.57 6.39 4.03
N GLY A 16 9.61 6.95 3.30
CA GLY A 16 9.71 8.34 2.84
C GLY A 16 10.88 8.51 1.87
N ARG A 17 11.83 9.39 2.19
CA ARG A 17 13.08 9.58 1.43
C ARG A 17 14.20 8.61 1.82
N MET A 18 13.99 7.80 2.84
CA MET A 18 14.99 6.83 3.32
C MET A 18 14.87 5.49 2.61
N GLU A 19 16.01 4.97 2.20
CA GLU A 19 16.16 3.63 1.65
C GLU A 19 16.76 2.70 2.71
N VAL A 20 15.93 1.80 3.26
CA VAL A 20 16.36 0.81 4.26
C VAL A 20 16.44 -0.56 3.61
N THR A 21 17.63 -1.15 3.60
CA THR A 21 17.84 -2.51 3.07
C THR A 21 17.74 -3.53 4.19
N LYS A 22 16.72 -4.37 4.16
CA LYS A 22 16.57 -5.52 5.06
C LYS A 22 17.45 -6.67 4.57
N ILE A 23 18.45 -7.05 5.35
CA ILE A 23 19.33 -8.18 5.04
C ILE A 23 18.86 -9.41 5.85
N GLY A 24 18.88 -10.60 5.21
CA GLY A 24 18.53 -11.87 5.88
C GLY A 24 17.06 -12.27 5.83
N VAL A 25 16.25 -11.55 5.06
CA VAL A 25 14.85 -11.94 4.83
C VAL A 25 14.76 -12.72 3.51
N PRO A 26 14.21 -13.95 3.48
CA PRO A 26 14.04 -14.69 2.23
C PRO A 26 13.09 -13.91 1.31
N ARG A 27 13.49 -13.74 0.04
CA ARG A 27 12.71 -13.02 -0.97
C ARG A 27 11.40 -13.69 -1.33
N PHE A 28 11.31 -14.99 -1.14
CA PHE A 28 10.13 -15.79 -1.47
C PHE A 28 9.84 -16.76 -0.34
N SER A 29 8.65 -16.68 0.24
CA SER A 29 8.12 -17.67 1.16
C SER A 29 6.86 -18.27 0.52
N PRO A 30 6.82 -19.61 0.30
CA PRO A 30 5.61 -20.25 -0.22
C PRO A 30 4.37 -20.01 0.65
N HIS A 31 4.58 -19.77 1.95
CA HIS A 31 3.51 -19.46 2.89
C HIS A 31 2.92 -18.05 2.71
N ASP A 32 3.61 -17.19 1.94
CA ASP A 32 3.20 -15.80 1.68
C ASP A 32 2.68 -15.59 0.24
N LEU A 33 2.31 -16.69 -0.44
CA LEU A 33 1.84 -16.65 -1.82
C LEU A 33 0.64 -15.71 -1.99
N TYR A 34 -0.31 -15.76 -1.05
CA TYR A 34 -1.48 -14.87 -1.08
C TYR A 34 -1.07 -13.40 -0.99
N HIS A 35 -0.17 -13.05 -0.06
CA HIS A 35 0.35 -11.69 0.07
C HIS A 35 1.08 -11.24 -1.19
N THR A 36 1.90 -12.11 -1.77
CA THR A 36 2.62 -11.84 -3.02
C THR A 36 1.66 -11.55 -4.17
N ILE A 37 0.64 -12.41 -4.38
CA ILE A 37 -0.38 -12.22 -5.41
C ILE A 37 -1.14 -10.90 -5.18
N MET A 38 -1.45 -10.57 -3.93
CA MET A 38 -2.16 -9.33 -3.57
C MET A 38 -1.31 -8.06 -3.73
N SER A 39 0.02 -8.17 -3.79
CA SER A 39 0.95 -7.04 -3.95
C SER A 39 1.38 -6.78 -5.39
N LEU A 40 1.11 -7.70 -6.34
CA LEU A 40 1.42 -7.53 -7.76
C LEU A 40 0.68 -6.30 -8.33
N SER A 41 1.24 -5.70 -9.40
CA SER A 41 0.47 -4.74 -10.20
C SER A 41 -0.63 -5.46 -11.00
N TRP A 42 -1.64 -4.72 -11.48
CA TRP A 42 -2.71 -5.30 -12.29
C TRP A 42 -2.21 -6.03 -13.56
N PRO A 43 -1.29 -5.44 -14.36
CA PRO A 43 -0.73 -6.12 -15.53
C PRO A 43 0.03 -7.40 -15.16
N GLN A 44 0.79 -7.38 -14.05
CA GLN A 44 1.52 -8.56 -13.57
C GLN A 44 0.57 -9.67 -13.12
N PHE A 45 -0.52 -9.31 -12.44
CA PHE A 45 -1.52 -10.27 -12.00
C PHE A 45 -2.21 -10.96 -13.19
N PHE A 46 -2.72 -10.19 -14.16
CA PHE A 46 -3.37 -10.76 -15.33
C PHE A 46 -2.38 -11.51 -16.23
N GLY A 47 -1.16 -10.98 -16.40
CA GLY A 47 -0.11 -11.67 -17.14
C GLY A 47 0.25 -13.02 -16.51
N GLY A 48 0.38 -13.06 -15.19
CA GLY A 48 0.59 -14.30 -14.43
C GLY A 48 -0.57 -15.29 -14.59
N ALA A 49 -1.82 -14.81 -14.52
CA ALA A 49 -3.00 -15.65 -14.72
C ALA A 49 -3.03 -16.27 -16.13
N VAL A 50 -2.71 -15.49 -17.16
CA VAL A 50 -2.62 -15.99 -18.54
C VAL A 50 -1.51 -17.04 -18.67
N VAL A 51 -0.34 -16.82 -18.08
CA VAL A 51 0.77 -17.77 -18.11
C VAL A 51 0.37 -19.09 -17.45
N VAL A 52 -0.26 -19.03 -16.26
CA VAL A 52 -0.74 -20.23 -15.54
C VAL A 52 -1.81 -20.96 -16.37
N TYR A 53 -2.74 -20.23 -16.99
CA TYR A 53 -3.76 -20.79 -17.86
C TYR A 53 -3.15 -21.53 -19.07
N LEU A 54 -2.25 -20.88 -19.80
CA LEU A 54 -1.60 -21.48 -20.97
C LEU A 54 -0.72 -22.70 -20.57
N PHE A 55 -0.05 -22.62 -19.44
CA PHE A 55 0.73 -23.74 -18.92
C PHE A 55 -0.18 -24.93 -18.57
N GLY A 56 -1.32 -24.70 -17.94
CA GLY A 56 -2.31 -25.73 -17.64
C GLY A 56 -2.81 -26.42 -18.92
N ASN A 57 -3.17 -25.64 -19.94
CA ASN A 57 -3.59 -26.18 -21.25
C ASN A 57 -2.47 -27.00 -21.90
N LEU A 58 -1.21 -26.58 -21.80
CA LEU A 58 -0.08 -27.32 -22.33
C LEU A 58 0.09 -28.67 -21.63
N VAL A 59 -0.10 -28.70 -20.30
CA VAL A 59 -0.03 -29.93 -19.51
C VAL A 59 -1.14 -30.90 -19.93
N PHE A 60 -2.39 -30.45 -20.01
CA PHE A 60 -3.51 -31.29 -20.42
C PHE A 60 -3.41 -31.72 -21.88
N ALA A 61 -3.01 -30.84 -22.80
CA ALA A 61 -2.71 -31.20 -24.18
C ALA A 61 -1.67 -32.32 -24.28
N THR A 62 -0.61 -32.26 -23.44
CA THR A 62 0.41 -33.29 -23.40
C THR A 62 -0.17 -34.63 -22.89
N LEU A 63 -1.03 -34.59 -21.86
CA LEU A 63 -1.71 -35.79 -21.37
C LEU A 63 -2.60 -36.42 -22.44
N TYR A 64 -3.36 -35.62 -23.19
CA TYR A 64 -4.15 -36.14 -24.30
C TYR A 64 -3.29 -36.73 -25.42
N TRP A 65 -2.18 -36.07 -25.76
CA TRP A 65 -1.25 -36.54 -26.79
C TRP A 65 -0.55 -37.85 -26.42
N LEU A 66 -0.29 -38.07 -25.13
CA LEU A 66 0.28 -39.32 -24.62
C LEU A 66 -0.71 -40.48 -24.63
N GLY A 67 -2.02 -40.17 -24.65
CA GLY A 67 -3.07 -41.19 -24.79
C GLY A 67 -3.33 -41.50 -26.24
N ASP A 68 -3.09 -42.74 -26.65
CA ASP A 68 -3.37 -43.15 -28.03
C ASP A 68 -4.86 -42.97 -28.37
N HIS A 69 -5.15 -42.18 -29.42
CA HIS A 69 -6.51 -41.84 -29.87
C HIS A 69 -7.44 -41.30 -28.74
N ALA A 70 -6.89 -40.61 -27.74
CA ALA A 70 -7.63 -40.11 -26.56
C ALA A 70 -8.78 -39.15 -26.93
N ILE A 71 -8.64 -38.42 -28.04
CA ILE A 71 -9.61 -37.42 -28.52
C ILE A 71 -10.05 -37.80 -29.94
N ALA A 72 -11.35 -37.85 -30.19
CA ALA A 72 -11.92 -38.03 -31.53
C ALA A 72 -11.66 -36.78 -32.39
N HIS A 73 -11.29 -37.00 -33.64
CA HIS A 73 -10.99 -35.99 -34.64
C HIS A 73 -9.75 -35.12 -34.35
N ALA A 74 -8.90 -35.50 -33.40
CA ALA A 74 -7.60 -34.89 -33.17
C ALA A 74 -6.51 -35.66 -33.93
N SER A 75 -5.77 -34.96 -34.79
CA SER A 75 -4.68 -35.54 -35.60
C SER A 75 -3.30 -34.95 -35.25
N SER A 76 -3.26 -33.88 -34.52
CA SER A 76 -2.05 -33.13 -34.18
C SER A 76 -2.02 -32.73 -32.70
N PHE A 77 -0.82 -32.42 -32.20
CA PHE A 77 -0.67 -31.82 -30.84
C PHE A 77 -1.45 -30.50 -30.70
N SER A 78 -1.55 -29.72 -31.79
CA SER A 78 -2.33 -28.48 -31.80
C SER A 78 -3.82 -28.76 -31.55
N ASP A 79 -4.37 -29.85 -32.10
CA ASP A 79 -5.76 -30.21 -31.86
C ASP A 79 -5.99 -30.57 -30.41
N CYS A 80 -5.06 -31.33 -29.80
CA CYS A 80 -5.10 -31.60 -28.35
C CYS A 80 -5.00 -30.32 -27.51
N PHE A 81 -4.17 -29.38 -27.94
CA PHE A 81 -4.05 -28.08 -27.22
C PHE A 81 -5.34 -27.25 -27.32
N PHE A 82 -5.92 -27.10 -28.51
CA PHE A 82 -7.17 -26.37 -28.65
C PHE A 82 -8.35 -27.09 -28.00
N PHE A 83 -8.38 -28.42 -28.01
CA PHE A 83 -9.37 -29.18 -27.25
C PHE A 83 -9.25 -28.93 -25.73
N SER A 84 -8.02 -28.87 -25.20
CA SER A 84 -7.75 -28.49 -23.80
C SER A 84 -8.27 -27.07 -23.52
N VAL A 85 -7.97 -26.08 -24.38
CA VAL A 85 -8.47 -24.72 -24.24
C VAL A 85 -10.00 -24.67 -24.16
N GLU A 86 -10.68 -25.40 -25.03
CA GLU A 86 -12.16 -25.47 -25.07
C GLU A 86 -12.72 -26.17 -23.82
N THR A 87 -12.05 -27.20 -23.34
CA THR A 87 -12.46 -28.01 -22.18
C THR A 87 -12.21 -27.26 -20.87
N LEU A 88 -10.99 -26.70 -20.68
CA LEU A 88 -10.61 -25.97 -19.48
C LEU A 88 -11.46 -24.70 -19.32
N ALA A 89 -11.75 -24.01 -20.43
CA ALA A 89 -12.63 -22.84 -20.46
C ALA A 89 -14.13 -23.20 -20.41
N THR A 90 -14.48 -24.48 -20.40
CA THR A 90 -15.87 -24.98 -20.40
C THR A 90 -16.70 -24.52 -21.60
N VAL A 91 -16.07 -24.29 -22.77
CA VAL A 91 -16.76 -23.85 -24.00
C VAL A 91 -17.39 -25.04 -24.70
N GLY A 92 -16.63 -26.10 -25.00
CA GLY A 92 -17.13 -27.35 -25.56
C GLY A 92 -17.89 -27.21 -26.90
N TYR A 93 -17.23 -26.76 -27.96
CA TYR A 93 -17.85 -26.61 -29.27
C TYR A 93 -18.43 -27.91 -29.84
N GLY A 94 -17.94 -29.09 -29.38
CA GLY A 94 -18.48 -30.41 -29.76
C GLY A 94 -17.93 -30.98 -31.06
N ASN A 95 -16.97 -30.33 -31.72
CA ASN A 95 -16.25 -30.85 -32.87
C ASN A 95 -15.23 -31.92 -32.52
N MET A 96 -14.65 -31.82 -31.29
CA MET A 96 -13.75 -32.80 -30.69
C MET A 96 -14.37 -33.30 -29.38
N SER A 97 -14.10 -34.58 -29.03
CA SER A 97 -14.62 -35.21 -27.81
C SER A 97 -13.69 -36.31 -27.31
N PRO A 98 -13.69 -36.65 -26.01
CA PRO A 98 -12.94 -37.80 -25.52
C PRO A 98 -13.44 -39.08 -26.18
N ALA A 99 -12.51 -39.91 -26.74
CA ALA A 99 -12.86 -41.12 -27.47
C ALA A 99 -12.56 -42.39 -26.65
N THR A 100 -11.69 -42.31 -25.65
CA THR A 100 -11.29 -43.46 -24.85
C THR A 100 -11.59 -43.23 -23.35
N PHE A 101 -11.63 -44.32 -22.57
CA PHE A 101 -11.79 -44.21 -21.12
C PHE A 101 -10.73 -43.30 -20.49
N TYR A 102 -9.48 -43.41 -20.94
CA TYR A 102 -8.38 -42.53 -20.53
C TYR A 102 -8.69 -41.05 -20.87
N GLY A 103 -9.11 -40.78 -22.11
CA GLY A 103 -9.49 -39.44 -22.52
C GLY A 103 -10.60 -38.87 -21.67
N HIS A 104 -11.63 -39.65 -21.31
CA HIS A 104 -12.70 -39.21 -20.40
C HIS A 104 -12.20 -38.92 -19.00
N CYS A 105 -11.26 -39.70 -18.44
CA CYS A 105 -10.66 -39.44 -17.15
C CYS A 105 -9.86 -38.14 -17.14
N VAL A 106 -9.03 -37.90 -18.15
CA VAL A 106 -8.26 -36.66 -18.31
C VAL A 106 -9.18 -35.46 -18.44
N ALA A 107 -10.22 -35.54 -19.29
CA ALA A 107 -11.20 -34.48 -19.49
C ALA A 107 -11.96 -34.15 -18.18
N THR A 108 -12.33 -35.16 -17.41
CA THR A 108 -12.98 -34.96 -16.12
C THR A 108 -12.09 -34.21 -15.14
N ALA A 109 -10.79 -34.60 -15.06
CA ALA A 109 -9.82 -33.92 -14.21
C ALA A 109 -9.58 -32.47 -14.68
N GLU A 110 -9.55 -32.26 -16.01
CA GLU A 110 -9.39 -30.93 -16.59
C GLU A 110 -10.57 -30.02 -16.30
N ILE A 111 -11.80 -30.49 -16.47
CA ILE A 111 -13.02 -29.74 -16.18
C ILE A 111 -13.03 -29.32 -14.71
N ILE A 112 -12.73 -30.22 -13.77
CA ILE A 112 -12.65 -29.88 -12.34
C ILE A 112 -11.59 -28.83 -12.10
N THR A 113 -10.41 -28.97 -12.69
CA THR A 113 -9.30 -28.01 -12.57
C THR A 113 -9.71 -26.65 -13.13
N GLY A 114 -10.38 -26.60 -14.28
CA GLY A 114 -10.88 -25.39 -14.90
C GLY A 114 -11.90 -24.65 -14.02
N MET A 115 -12.88 -25.37 -13.47
CA MET A 115 -13.89 -24.80 -12.57
C MET A 115 -13.25 -24.23 -11.29
N LEU A 116 -12.32 -24.96 -10.68
CA LEU A 116 -11.61 -24.49 -9.49
C LEU A 116 -10.72 -23.28 -9.80
N SER A 117 -10.01 -23.30 -10.92
CA SER A 117 -9.16 -22.19 -11.36
C SER A 117 -9.98 -20.91 -11.59
N LEU A 118 -11.15 -21.03 -12.24
CA LEU A 118 -12.05 -19.90 -12.45
C LEU A 118 -12.56 -19.34 -11.11
N ALA A 119 -12.98 -20.20 -10.19
CA ALA A 119 -13.47 -19.81 -8.88
C ALA A 119 -12.38 -19.08 -8.07
N VAL A 120 -11.15 -19.61 -8.03
CA VAL A 120 -10.03 -19.00 -7.34
C VAL A 120 -9.66 -17.66 -7.98
N THR A 121 -9.54 -17.60 -9.31
CA THR A 121 -9.19 -16.35 -10.01
C THR A 121 -10.23 -15.27 -9.76
N THR A 122 -11.51 -15.59 -9.86
CA THR A 122 -12.61 -14.64 -9.58
C THR A 122 -12.56 -14.14 -8.14
N SER A 123 -12.31 -15.04 -7.18
CA SER A 123 -12.18 -14.67 -5.76
C SER A 123 -10.97 -13.76 -5.51
N LEU A 124 -9.84 -14.01 -6.17
CA LEU A 124 -8.65 -13.15 -6.08
C LEU A 124 -8.90 -11.77 -6.70
N VAL A 125 -9.55 -11.71 -7.85
CA VAL A 125 -9.96 -10.45 -8.49
C VAL A 125 -10.86 -9.66 -7.56
N PHE A 126 -11.90 -10.28 -6.99
CA PHE A 126 -12.80 -9.63 -6.05
C PHE A 126 -12.07 -9.11 -4.81
N ALA A 127 -11.20 -9.95 -4.20
CA ALA A 127 -10.42 -9.55 -3.03
C ALA A 127 -9.50 -8.34 -3.30
N ARG A 128 -8.99 -8.21 -4.53
CA ARG A 128 -8.16 -7.06 -4.94
C ARG A 128 -8.98 -5.79 -5.14
N PHE A 129 -10.16 -5.89 -5.78
CA PHE A 129 -11.06 -4.75 -5.93
C PHE A 129 -11.61 -4.24 -4.60
N SER A 130 -11.83 -5.15 -3.65
CA SER A 130 -12.37 -4.82 -2.33
C SER A 130 -11.34 -4.16 -1.38
N LYS A 131 -10.05 -4.05 -1.78
CA LYS A 131 -9.06 -3.36 -0.97
C LYS A 131 -9.26 -1.84 -1.04
N PRO A 132 -9.65 -1.19 0.06
CA PRO A 132 -9.74 0.25 0.08
C PRO A 132 -8.34 0.86 0.07
N THR A 133 -8.16 1.89 -0.74
CA THR A 133 -6.93 2.70 -0.75
C THR A 133 -7.20 4.02 -0.05
N ALA A 134 -6.38 4.39 0.92
CA ALA A 134 -6.47 5.70 1.53
C ALA A 134 -6.01 6.77 0.53
N ARG A 135 -6.92 7.69 0.15
CA ARG A 135 -6.57 8.89 -0.62
C ARG A 135 -6.53 10.08 0.31
N ILE A 136 -5.46 10.14 1.11
CA ILE A 136 -5.20 11.22 2.06
C ILE A 136 -3.95 11.94 1.60
N LEU A 137 -4.06 13.25 1.45
CA LEU A 137 -2.92 14.13 1.20
C LEU A 137 -2.37 14.62 2.53
N PHE A 138 -1.05 14.68 2.60
CA PHE A 138 -0.31 15.34 3.68
C PHE A 138 0.28 16.65 3.16
N SER A 139 0.38 17.67 4.01
CA SER A 139 1.10 18.90 3.67
C SER A 139 2.56 18.59 3.31
N ARG A 140 3.14 19.37 2.40
CA ARG A 140 4.55 19.19 1.99
C ARG A 140 5.52 19.45 3.12
N VAL A 141 5.13 20.30 4.06
CA VAL A 141 5.93 20.72 5.22
C VAL A 141 5.12 20.58 6.50
N ALA A 142 5.82 20.36 7.60
CA ALA A 142 5.32 20.58 8.95
C ALA A 142 5.86 21.93 9.44
N VAL A 143 5.05 22.69 10.16
CA VAL A 143 5.45 24.02 10.65
C VAL A 143 5.48 24.04 12.16
N ILE A 144 6.49 24.70 12.73
CA ILE A 144 6.54 25.02 14.17
C ILE A 144 6.38 26.54 14.29
N THR A 145 5.26 26.97 14.87
CA THR A 145 4.92 28.39 15.00
C THR A 145 4.18 28.62 16.32
N PRO A 146 4.27 29.85 16.91
CA PRO A 146 3.47 30.18 18.09
C PRO A 146 1.96 30.09 17.77
N TYR A 147 1.24 29.37 18.63
CA TYR A 147 -0.20 29.26 18.64
C TYR A 147 -0.68 29.44 20.09
N ASP A 148 -1.51 30.46 20.34
CA ASP A 148 -1.92 30.87 21.69
C ASP A 148 -0.72 31.06 22.66
N GLY A 149 0.36 31.64 22.14
CA GLY A 149 1.58 31.94 22.93
C GLY A 149 2.52 30.77 23.14
N VAL A 150 2.17 29.55 22.71
CA VAL A 150 3.00 28.34 22.85
C VAL A 150 3.49 27.89 21.48
N PRO A 151 4.80 27.60 21.29
CA PRO A 151 5.27 26.96 20.07
C PRO A 151 4.49 25.67 19.81
N THR A 152 3.97 25.51 18.62
CA THR A 152 3.12 24.37 18.27
C THR A 152 3.55 23.82 16.93
N LEU A 153 3.81 22.51 16.89
CA LEU A 153 4.03 21.76 15.66
C LEU A 153 2.67 21.52 15.00
N MET A 154 2.56 21.91 13.75
CA MET A 154 1.35 21.73 12.96
C MET A 154 1.67 21.05 11.65
N LEU A 155 0.81 20.13 11.24
CA LEU A 155 0.78 19.56 9.91
C LEU A 155 -0.67 19.43 9.45
N ARG A 156 -0.89 19.47 8.15
CA ARG A 156 -2.23 19.42 7.60
C ARG A 156 -2.43 18.17 6.76
N VAL A 157 -3.58 17.55 6.95
CA VAL A 157 -4.02 16.41 6.14
C VAL A 157 -5.34 16.75 5.47
N ALA A 158 -5.57 16.22 4.27
CA ALA A 158 -6.80 16.42 3.53
C ALA A 158 -7.31 15.12 2.92
N ASN A 159 -8.61 14.93 2.99
CA ASN A 159 -9.30 13.84 2.31
C ASN A 159 -9.50 14.21 0.83
N GLN A 160 -8.96 13.42 -0.09
CA GLN A 160 -9.13 13.63 -1.54
C GLN A 160 -10.41 13.00 -2.10
N ARG A 161 -11.13 12.22 -1.29
CA ARG A 161 -12.38 11.61 -1.71
C ARG A 161 -13.57 12.48 -1.34
N HIS A 162 -14.67 12.27 -2.02
CA HIS A 162 -15.96 12.91 -1.69
C HIS A 162 -16.71 12.15 -0.58
N SER A 163 -16.23 10.97 -0.16
CA SER A 163 -16.74 10.18 0.96
C SER A 163 -16.06 10.58 2.27
N TYR A 164 -16.71 10.25 3.38
CA TYR A 164 -16.16 10.48 4.71
C TYR A 164 -15.22 9.37 5.14
N ILE A 165 -14.28 9.73 6.01
CA ILE A 165 -13.47 8.76 6.75
C ILE A 165 -13.97 8.81 8.20
N LEU A 166 -14.55 7.72 8.66
CA LEU A 166 -15.14 7.59 9.98
C LEU A 166 -14.07 7.19 11.00
N GLU A 167 -14.29 7.56 12.27
CA GLU A 167 -13.43 7.17 13.40
C GLU A 167 -11.93 7.40 13.14
N SER A 168 -11.62 8.54 12.49
CA SER A 168 -10.25 8.86 12.13
C SER A 168 -9.39 9.10 13.36
N THR A 169 -8.23 8.45 13.40
CA THR A 169 -7.22 8.61 14.46
C THR A 169 -5.89 9.01 13.83
N ALA A 170 -5.31 10.09 14.34
CA ALA A 170 -3.98 10.56 13.96
C ALA A 170 -2.98 10.20 15.06
N SER A 171 -1.78 9.80 14.67
CA SER A 171 -0.61 9.66 15.54
C SER A 171 0.60 10.29 14.89
N VAL A 172 1.44 10.94 15.69
CA VAL A 172 2.70 11.54 15.26
C VAL A 172 3.78 11.06 16.19
N VAL A 173 4.83 10.49 15.61
CA VAL A 173 5.98 9.95 16.35
C VAL A 173 7.23 10.69 15.90
N LEU A 174 7.95 11.26 16.84
CA LEU A 174 9.30 11.79 16.62
C LEU A 174 10.29 10.63 16.69
N ILE A 175 11.09 10.50 15.66
CA ILE A 175 12.17 9.51 15.54
C ILE A 175 13.48 10.31 15.57
N ARG A 176 14.39 9.99 16.47
CA ARG A 176 15.71 10.60 16.51
C ARG A 176 16.78 9.62 16.98
N ASP A 177 17.99 9.82 16.52
CA ASP A 177 19.15 9.08 16.97
C ASP A 177 19.77 9.78 18.17
N GLU A 178 20.01 9.01 19.22
CA GLU A 178 20.59 9.49 20.48
C GLU A 178 21.74 8.58 20.90
N ASP A 179 22.79 9.21 21.42
CA ASP A 179 23.87 8.49 22.05
C ASP A 179 23.56 8.26 23.52
N THR A 180 23.64 7.02 23.95
CA THR A 180 23.49 6.66 25.38
C THR A 180 24.70 7.05 26.19
N SER A 181 24.55 7.09 27.52
CA SER A 181 25.67 7.34 28.44
C SER A 181 26.81 6.32 28.30
N GLU A 182 26.51 5.13 27.76
CA GLU A 182 27.46 4.06 27.48
C GLU A 182 28.15 4.20 26.11
N GLY A 183 27.82 5.23 25.32
CA GLY A 183 28.39 5.50 24.01
C GLY A 183 27.79 4.67 22.86
N HIS A 184 26.62 4.12 23.07
CA HIS A 184 25.87 3.43 22.01
C HIS A 184 24.88 4.39 21.34
N SER A 185 24.88 4.45 20.00
CA SER A 185 23.86 5.19 19.25
C SER A 185 22.61 4.34 19.08
N LEU A 186 21.46 4.88 19.48
CA LEU A 186 20.15 4.22 19.40
C LEU A 186 19.12 5.15 18.78
N THR A 187 18.34 4.60 17.86
CA THR A 187 17.15 5.29 17.34
C THR A 187 16.02 5.18 18.35
N ARG A 188 15.54 6.31 18.87
CA ARG A 188 14.42 6.38 19.80
C ARG A 188 13.17 6.93 19.14
N PHE A 189 12.03 6.45 19.65
CA PHE A 189 10.69 6.81 19.19
C PHE A 189 9.94 7.50 20.32
N TYR A 190 9.45 8.71 20.07
CA TYR A 190 8.70 9.50 21.02
C TYR A 190 7.31 9.80 20.47
N ASP A 191 6.27 9.32 21.12
CA ASP A 191 4.90 9.64 20.76
C ASP A 191 4.60 11.09 21.12
N LEU A 192 4.17 11.89 20.15
CA LEU A 192 3.78 13.28 20.36
C LEU A 192 2.33 13.36 20.79
N ARG A 193 2.08 13.99 21.96
CA ARG A 193 0.72 14.23 22.45
C ARG A 193 0.02 15.27 21.57
N LEU A 194 -1.00 14.85 20.83
CA LEU A 194 -1.77 15.72 19.96
C LEU A 194 -2.89 16.42 20.73
N GLU A 195 -3.16 17.70 20.41
CA GLU A 195 -4.31 18.46 20.92
C GLU A 195 -5.63 17.74 20.62
N ARG A 196 -5.71 17.21 19.41
CA ARG A 196 -6.81 16.39 18.94
C ARG A 196 -6.26 15.21 18.15
N ALA A 197 -6.33 14.02 18.74
CA ALA A 197 -5.86 12.79 18.12
C ALA A 197 -6.95 12.04 17.35
N ARG A 198 -8.23 12.37 17.55
CA ARG A 198 -9.37 11.67 16.96
C ARG A 198 -10.36 12.63 16.32
N SER A 199 -10.96 12.19 15.22
CA SER A 199 -12.09 12.87 14.57
C SER A 199 -13.15 11.83 14.20
N PRO A 200 -14.38 11.92 14.75
CA PRO A 200 -15.45 11.00 14.39
C PRO A 200 -15.77 11.01 12.91
N LEU A 201 -15.61 12.18 12.27
CA LEU A 201 -15.88 12.39 10.86
C LEU A 201 -14.77 13.24 10.25
N PHE A 202 -14.04 12.69 9.29
CA PHE A 202 -13.02 13.42 8.54
C PHE A 202 -13.46 13.59 7.09
N ALA A 203 -13.95 14.78 6.78
CA ALA A 203 -14.53 15.13 5.47
C ALA A 203 -13.55 15.85 4.55
N LEU A 204 -12.98 16.98 5.00
CA LEU A 204 -12.23 17.90 4.16
C LEU A 204 -10.76 17.97 4.54
N SER A 205 -10.45 18.73 5.58
CA SER A 205 -9.08 18.86 6.08
C SER A 205 -9.03 18.82 7.60
N TRP A 206 -7.86 18.47 8.10
CA TRP A 206 -7.58 18.44 9.53
C TRP A 206 -6.16 18.93 9.77
N THR A 207 -6.04 19.97 10.59
CA THR A 207 -4.75 20.42 11.09
C THR A 207 -4.44 19.64 12.37
N ILE A 208 -3.43 18.80 12.32
CA ILE A 208 -2.94 18.02 13.45
C ILE A 208 -1.92 18.89 14.17
N MET A 209 -2.11 19.07 15.50
CA MET A 209 -1.33 19.98 16.32
C MET A 209 -0.73 19.26 17.53
N HIS A 210 0.51 19.59 17.85
CA HIS A 210 1.22 19.17 19.05
C HIS A 210 1.87 20.38 19.70
N ARG A 211 1.54 20.68 20.95
CA ARG A 211 2.15 21.78 21.72
C ARG A 211 3.56 21.40 22.11
N VAL A 212 4.51 22.30 21.84
CA VAL A 212 5.91 22.16 22.21
C VAL A 212 6.12 22.87 23.54
N ASP A 213 5.63 22.26 24.61
CA ASP A 213 5.84 22.66 25.99
C ASP A 213 7.01 21.92 26.65
N GLU A 214 7.27 22.16 27.93
CA GLU A 214 8.36 21.56 28.68
C GLU A 214 8.32 20.03 28.71
N THR A 215 7.17 19.39 28.47
CA THR A 215 7.00 17.94 28.43
C THR A 215 7.24 17.35 27.04
N SER A 216 7.33 18.21 26.04
CA SER A 216 7.50 17.81 24.65
C SER A 216 8.95 17.39 24.35
N PRO A 217 9.17 16.29 23.64
CA PRO A 217 10.51 15.91 23.18
C PRO A 217 11.09 16.89 22.13
N LEU A 218 10.28 17.83 21.65
CA LEU A 218 10.69 18.92 20.75
C LEU A 218 11.00 20.23 21.51
N PHE A 219 10.87 20.25 22.85
CA PHE A 219 11.12 21.45 23.62
C PHE A 219 12.57 21.92 23.51
N GLY A 220 12.78 23.17 23.13
CA GLY A 220 14.11 23.75 22.92
C GLY A 220 14.90 23.22 21.73
N VAL A 221 14.31 22.32 20.93
CA VAL A 221 14.96 21.76 19.74
C VAL A 221 15.03 22.80 18.63
N THR A 222 16.24 23.03 18.12
CA THR A 222 16.52 23.90 16.97
C THR A 222 16.59 23.09 15.67
N LEU A 223 16.60 23.79 14.54
CA LEU A 223 16.82 23.13 13.23
C LEU A 223 18.17 22.41 13.18
N GLN A 224 19.21 22.98 13.82
CA GLN A 224 20.51 22.34 13.87
C GLN A 224 20.51 21.03 14.66
N ASP A 225 19.74 20.98 15.75
CA ASP A 225 19.55 19.76 16.55
C ASP A 225 18.78 18.71 15.74
N MET A 226 17.79 19.13 14.95
CA MET A 226 17.04 18.21 14.07
C MET A 226 17.96 17.57 13.01
N VAL A 227 18.86 18.34 12.41
CA VAL A 227 19.84 17.83 11.44
C VAL A 227 20.82 16.88 12.13
N LYS A 228 21.38 17.28 13.29
CA LYS A 228 22.37 16.49 14.01
C LYS A 228 21.82 15.13 14.50
N GLY A 229 20.58 15.11 14.98
CA GLY A 229 19.90 13.90 15.47
C GLY A 229 19.17 13.12 14.38
N ASP A 230 19.33 13.46 13.11
CA ASP A 230 18.54 12.89 11.98
C ASP A 230 17.05 12.76 12.32
N MET A 231 16.49 13.84 12.90
CA MET A 231 15.11 13.81 13.42
C MET A 231 14.10 13.72 12.30
N ARG A 232 13.11 12.88 12.52
CA ARG A 232 12.01 12.62 11.58
C ARG A 232 10.68 12.55 12.30
N LEU A 233 9.63 13.00 11.64
CA LEU A 233 8.27 12.91 12.15
C LEU A 233 7.50 11.89 11.31
N ALA A 234 7.21 10.74 11.89
CA ALA A 234 6.36 9.73 11.26
C ALA A 234 4.90 10.00 11.64
N VAL A 235 4.08 10.26 10.64
CA VAL A 235 2.64 10.55 10.80
C VAL A 235 1.84 9.38 10.26
N THR A 236 0.91 8.90 11.07
CA THR A 236 -0.05 7.88 10.65
C THR A 236 -1.46 8.40 10.87
N LEU A 237 -2.31 8.27 9.87
CA LEU A 237 -3.73 8.52 9.96
C LEU A 237 -4.46 7.23 9.60
N ALA A 238 -5.28 6.74 10.51
CA ALA A 238 -6.10 5.55 10.34
C ALA A 238 -7.57 5.91 10.52
N GLY A 239 -8.46 5.17 9.87
CA GLY A 239 -9.90 5.35 9.97
C GLY A 239 -10.64 4.29 9.17
N VAL A 240 -11.95 4.41 9.06
CA VAL A 240 -12.82 3.51 8.31
C VAL A 240 -13.40 4.27 7.12
N ASP A 241 -13.23 3.73 5.92
CA ASP A 241 -13.85 4.26 4.70
C ASP A 241 -15.37 4.02 4.77
N GLU A 242 -16.16 5.08 4.61
CA GLU A 242 -17.63 5.02 4.69
C GLU A 242 -18.25 4.09 3.64
N VAL A 243 -17.69 4.07 2.42
CA VAL A 243 -18.24 3.32 1.29
C VAL A 243 -17.97 1.84 1.40
N PHE A 244 -16.74 1.48 1.79
CA PHE A 244 -16.31 0.08 1.87
C PHE A 244 -16.46 -0.52 3.27
N ALA A 245 -16.79 0.28 4.29
CA ALA A 245 -16.82 -0.11 5.70
C ALA A 245 -15.54 -0.83 6.13
N ALA A 246 -14.41 -0.48 5.55
CA ALA A 246 -13.13 -1.13 5.75
C ALA A 246 -12.06 -0.16 6.25
N GLY A 247 -11.15 -0.66 7.07
CA GLY A 247 -10.06 0.12 7.65
C GLY A 247 -9.09 0.62 6.57
N ILE A 248 -8.79 1.90 6.62
CA ILE A 248 -7.77 2.54 5.78
C ILE A 248 -6.67 3.14 6.65
N THR A 249 -5.46 3.16 6.12
CA THR A 249 -4.31 3.76 6.79
C THR A 249 -3.48 4.52 5.77
N ALA A 250 -3.15 5.77 6.09
CA ALA A 250 -2.20 6.58 5.36
C ALA A 250 -1.03 6.94 6.25
N ARG A 251 0.18 6.99 5.68
CA ARG A 251 1.41 7.33 6.40
C ARG A 251 2.21 8.34 5.60
N HIS A 252 2.89 9.22 6.34
CA HIS A 252 3.84 10.17 5.77
C HIS A 252 4.98 10.37 6.75
N THR A 253 6.18 10.65 6.24
CA THR A 253 7.34 10.94 7.08
C THR A 253 7.91 12.28 6.64
N TYR A 254 8.00 13.22 7.57
CA TYR A 254 8.71 14.48 7.40
C TYR A 254 10.14 14.32 7.92
N THR A 255 11.08 14.78 7.15
CA THR A 255 12.48 14.92 7.53
C THR A 255 12.74 16.31 8.13
N HIS A 256 13.92 16.55 8.65
CA HIS A 256 14.32 17.89 9.12
C HIS A 256 14.22 18.96 8.02
N GLU A 257 14.35 18.59 6.73
CA GLU A 257 14.18 19.50 5.59
C GLU A 257 12.73 19.94 5.37
N ASP A 258 11.79 19.12 5.82
CA ASP A 258 10.36 19.36 5.64
C ASP A 258 9.76 20.11 6.85
N VAL A 259 10.55 20.35 7.91
CA VAL A 259 10.11 21.12 9.10
C VAL A 259 10.55 22.58 8.96
N VAL A 260 9.58 23.47 9.05
CA VAL A 260 9.81 24.92 8.87
C VAL A 260 9.37 25.66 10.13
N PHE A 261 10.23 26.53 10.63
CA PHE A 261 9.96 27.35 11.80
C PHE A 261 9.40 28.72 11.42
N ASP A 262 8.58 29.30 12.31
CA ASP A 262 8.04 30.65 12.22
C ASP A 262 7.24 30.96 10.92
N ARG A 263 6.59 29.93 10.38
CA ARG A 263 5.72 30.04 9.22
C ARG A 263 4.32 29.57 9.57
N ARG A 264 3.31 30.06 8.83
CA ARG A 264 1.92 29.67 9.00
C ARG A 264 1.38 29.01 7.75
N PHE A 265 0.45 28.07 7.94
CA PHE A 265 -0.34 27.58 6.81
C PHE A 265 -1.30 28.67 6.31
N VAL A 266 -1.39 28.82 5.00
CA VAL A 266 -2.39 29.67 4.35
C VAL A 266 -3.78 29.10 4.63
N ASP A 267 -4.77 29.99 4.77
CA ASP A 267 -6.16 29.55 4.87
C ASP A 267 -6.58 28.88 3.57
N ILE A 268 -7.31 27.78 3.69
CA ILE A 268 -7.81 26.99 2.57
C ILE A 268 -9.29 27.24 2.29
N PHE A 269 -9.95 28.04 3.14
CA PHE A 269 -11.29 28.50 2.94
C PHE A 269 -11.23 29.91 2.38
N PHE A 270 -11.82 30.13 1.22
CA PHE A 270 -11.99 31.46 0.65
C PHE A 270 -13.41 31.91 0.84
N ASP A 271 -13.59 33.03 1.50
CA ASP A 271 -14.84 33.80 1.48
C ASP A 271 -14.89 34.55 0.13
N GLY A 272 -15.35 33.87 -0.91
CA GLY A 272 -15.69 34.52 -2.17
C GLY A 272 -17.12 35.08 -2.14
N ASP A 273 -17.46 35.95 -3.10
CA ASP A 273 -18.79 36.56 -3.30
C ASP A 273 -19.96 35.57 -3.51
N HIS A 274 -19.73 34.29 -3.30
CA HIS A 274 -20.75 33.25 -3.39
C HIS A 274 -21.11 32.71 -1.99
N PRO A 275 -22.42 32.46 -1.73
CA PRO A 275 -22.91 31.97 -0.43
C PRO A 275 -22.48 30.53 -0.12
N ARG A 276 -21.48 29.97 -0.83
CA ARG A 276 -20.90 28.66 -0.62
C ARG A 276 -19.41 28.81 -0.34
N HIS A 277 -18.98 28.41 0.84
CA HIS A 277 -17.55 28.33 1.17
C HIS A 277 -16.81 27.49 0.14
N THR A 278 -15.92 28.11 -0.63
CA THR A 278 -15.09 27.39 -1.61
C THR A 278 -13.88 26.81 -0.90
N TYR A 279 -13.78 25.49 -0.87
CA TYR A 279 -12.64 24.76 -0.35
C TYR A 279 -11.68 24.44 -1.49
N VAL A 280 -10.46 24.94 -1.39
CA VAL A 280 -9.40 24.60 -2.34
C VAL A 280 -8.49 23.56 -1.69
N CYS A 281 -8.58 22.31 -2.14
CA CYS A 281 -7.72 21.21 -1.72
C CYS A 281 -6.31 21.34 -2.33
N LEU A 282 -5.76 22.57 -2.35
CA LEU A 282 -4.39 22.83 -2.74
C LEU A 282 -3.53 22.80 -1.48
N LEU A 283 -2.94 21.63 -1.20
CA LEU A 283 -1.92 21.51 -0.17
C LEU A 283 -0.57 22.15 -0.59
N TYR A 284 -0.61 23.10 -1.51
CA TYR A 284 0.45 24.06 -1.75
C TYR A 284 0.46 25.12 -0.63
N THR A 285 0.69 24.63 0.56
CA THR A 285 0.99 25.52 1.66
C THR A 285 2.48 25.80 1.60
N SER A 286 2.86 26.66 0.69
CA SER A 286 4.05 27.46 0.91
C SER A 286 3.73 28.29 2.16
N PRO A 287 4.51 28.20 3.24
CA PRO A 287 4.30 29.07 4.38
C PRO A 287 4.44 30.51 3.88
N SER A 288 3.37 31.32 4.03
CA SER A 288 3.43 32.72 3.70
C SER A 288 4.39 33.44 4.67
N PRO A 289 5.34 34.26 4.20
CA PRO A 289 6.04 35.15 5.10
C PRO A 289 5.01 36.04 5.80
N ARG A 290 5.20 36.33 7.07
CA ARG A 290 4.48 37.43 7.71
C ARG A 290 4.94 38.70 7.03
N ASP A 291 4.00 39.49 6.49
CA ASP A 291 4.20 40.89 6.24
C ASP A 291 4.34 41.63 7.59
#